data_adca760da556beb4ced33fa299f8a694
#
_entry.id   adca760da556beb4ced33fa299f8a694
#
_cell.length_a   1.000
_cell.length_b   1.000
_cell.length_c   1.000
_cell.angle_alpha   90.00
_cell.angle_beta   90.00
_cell.angle_gamma   90.00
#
_symmetry.space_group_name_H-M   'P 1'
#
loop_
_entity.id
_entity.type
_entity.pdbx_description
1 polymer ?
#
loop_
_entity_poly.entity_id
_entity_poly.type
_entity_poly.pdbx_seq_one_letter_code
_entity_poly.pdbx_strand_id
1 'polypeptide(L)'
;DKPIVICVLLSTVTTAIFSTLFGAGAVVAIGVIILPILMSLGIPKTLSIGSFMMSVGAGMYLNPVLSGQFLAFFLGEDGKQLITYDDPARLRWAVIGLAVQLVLVIAMCAFTLRKKKTVHAWSASAARKARPGYVPTPALIAPILPVLLLVIFNVPIILGFIIGSFYALII
;
A
#
# COMPACT_ATOMS: atom_id res chain seq x y z
N ASP A 1 2.71 5.97 26.66
CA ASP A 1 2.47 5.68 25.23
C ASP A 1 2.79 6.92 24.40
N LYS A 2 3.66 6.76 23.41
CA LYS A 2 4.10 7.87 22.56
C LYS A 2 3.52 7.64 21.15
N PRO A 3 2.34 8.22 20.83
CA PRO A 3 1.64 7.94 19.57
C PRO A 3 2.49 8.32 18.33
N ILE A 4 3.34 9.33 18.44
CA ILE A 4 4.27 9.71 17.38
C ILE A 4 5.24 8.55 17.08
N VAL A 5 5.84 7.94 18.12
CA VAL A 5 6.81 6.86 17.96
C VAL A 5 6.15 5.65 17.28
N ILE A 6 4.94 5.31 17.67
CA ILE A 6 4.23 4.17 17.09
C ILE A 6 3.84 4.46 15.63
N CYS A 7 3.36 5.68 15.34
CA CYS A 7 3.03 6.08 13.98
C CYS A 7 4.27 5.99 13.07
N VAL A 8 5.41 6.53 13.51
CA VAL A 8 6.67 6.48 12.76
C VAL A 8 7.17 5.05 12.60
N LEU A 9 7.10 4.24 13.66
CA LEU A 9 7.53 2.84 13.62
C LEU A 9 6.72 2.05 12.59
N LEU A 10 5.38 2.14 12.66
CA LEU A 10 4.51 1.43 11.72
C LEU A 10 4.69 1.94 10.28
N SER A 11 4.93 3.23 10.10
CA SER A 11 5.23 3.81 8.80
C SER A 11 6.55 3.27 8.23
N THR A 12 7.58 3.16 9.05
CA THR A 12 8.89 2.60 8.65
C THR A 12 8.76 1.11 8.30
N VAL A 13 8.05 0.34 9.11
CA VAL A 13 7.77 -1.08 8.84
C VAL A 13 6.99 -1.24 7.53
N THR A 14 5.97 -0.42 7.31
CA THR A 14 5.20 -0.41 6.06
C THR A 14 6.10 -0.13 4.86
N THR A 15 6.99 0.87 4.97
CA THR A 15 7.96 1.19 3.92
C THR A 15 8.88 0.01 3.61
N ALA A 16 9.39 -0.67 4.65
CA ALA A 16 10.24 -1.85 4.48
C ALA A 16 9.49 -3.01 3.81
N ILE A 17 8.23 -3.24 4.16
CA ILE A 17 7.39 -4.26 3.52
C ILE A 17 7.21 -3.94 2.03
N PHE A 18 6.88 -2.70 1.68
CA PHE A 18 6.63 -2.32 0.29
C PHE A 18 7.88 -2.09 -0.55
N SER A 19 9.08 -2.16 0.02
CA SER A 19 10.31 -2.29 -0.75
C SER A 19 10.43 -3.65 -1.46
N THR A 20 9.67 -4.66 -1.01
CA THR A 20 9.67 -6.01 -1.59
C THR A 20 8.31 -6.42 -2.14
N LEU A 21 7.21 -6.02 -1.50
CA LEU A 21 5.86 -6.32 -1.95
C LEU A 21 5.38 -5.28 -2.98
N PHE A 22 4.64 -5.76 -3.98
CA PHE A 22 4.10 -4.92 -5.04
C PHE A 22 2.63 -5.27 -5.34
N GLY A 23 1.89 -4.26 -5.79
CA GLY A 23 0.54 -4.41 -6.30
C GLY A 23 -0.57 -4.01 -5.33
N ALA A 24 -1.74 -3.70 -5.90
CA ALA A 24 -2.90 -3.22 -5.16
C ALA A 24 -3.40 -4.22 -4.11
N GLY A 25 -3.31 -5.52 -4.40
CA GLY A 25 -3.69 -6.57 -3.45
C GLY A 25 -2.86 -6.53 -2.16
N ALA A 26 -1.53 -6.31 -2.27
CA ALA A 26 -0.65 -6.17 -1.13
C ALA A 26 -1.00 -4.91 -0.31
N VAL A 27 -1.30 -3.78 -0.98
CA VAL A 27 -1.70 -2.53 -0.31
C VAL A 27 -2.98 -2.74 0.50
N VAL A 28 -3.99 -3.39 -0.07
CA VAL A 28 -5.25 -3.69 0.63
C VAL A 28 -5.00 -4.64 1.80
N ALA A 29 -4.28 -5.74 1.60
CA ALA A 29 -4.03 -6.74 2.63
C ALA A 29 -3.29 -6.17 3.85
N ILE A 30 -2.24 -5.38 3.63
CA ILE A 30 -1.50 -4.72 4.70
C ILE A 30 -2.29 -3.56 5.29
N GLY A 31 -3.02 -2.81 4.47
CA GLY A 31 -3.86 -1.70 4.91
C GLY A 31 -4.95 -2.11 5.88
N VAL A 32 -5.60 -3.26 5.65
CA VAL A 32 -6.62 -3.82 6.56
C VAL A 32 -6.05 -4.13 7.96
N ILE A 33 -4.76 -4.38 8.07
CA ILE A 33 -4.08 -4.64 9.34
C ILE A 33 -3.59 -3.32 9.95
N ILE A 34 -2.82 -2.53 9.23
CA ILE A 34 -2.12 -1.35 9.74
C ILE A 34 -3.09 -0.21 10.10
N LEU A 35 -4.10 0.06 9.26
CA LEU A 35 -5.01 1.18 9.50
C LEU A 35 -5.85 1.02 10.77
N PRO A 36 -6.47 -0.13 11.08
CA PRO A 36 -7.15 -0.33 12.35
C PRO A 36 -6.22 -0.21 13.56
N ILE A 37 -4.97 -0.69 13.45
CA ILE A 37 -3.99 -0.56 14.53
C ILE A 37 -3.71 0.93 14.81
N LEU A 38 -3.40 1.73 13.79
CA LEU A 38 -3.16 3.17 13.94
C LEU A 38 -4.37 3.88 14.54
N MET A 39 -5.58 3.57 14.07
CA MET A 39 -6.81 4.17 14.58
C MET A 39 -7.15 3.72 16.00
N SER A 40 -6.90 2.46 16.37
CA SER A 40 -7.11 1.96 17.73
C SER A 40 -6.21 2.62 18.76
N LEU A 41 -5.04 3.07 18.32
CA LEU A 41 -4.11 3.86 19.13
C LEU A 41 -4.52 5.35 19.23
N GLY A 42 -5.66 5.71 18.64
CA GLY A 42 -6.21 7.06 18.66
C GLY A 42 -5.58 8.04 17.67
N ILE A 43 -4.83 7.53 16.69
CA ILE A 43 -4.31 8.36 15.62
C ILE A 43 -5.47 8.79 14.71
N PRO A 44 -5.58 10.07 14.34
CA PRO A 44 -6.66 10.56 13.49
C PRO A 44 -6.74 9.79 12.18
N LYS A 45 -7.94 9.47 11.72
CA LYS A 45 -8.19 8.69 10.49
C LYS A 45 -7.42 9.25 9.28
N THR A 46 -7.43 10.57 9.10
CA THR A 46 -6.73 11.23 7.99
C THR A 46 -5.21 11.02 8.07
N LEU A 47 -4.63 11.11 9.29
CA LEU A 47 -3.21 10.88 9.50
C LEU A 47 -2.86 9.40 9.29
N SER A 48 -3.69 8.48 9.79
CA SER A 48 -3.48 7.05 9.61
C SER A 48 -3.44 6.65 8.13
N ILE A 49 -4.42 7.13 7.35
CA ILE A 49 -4.48 6.86 5.91
C ILE A 49 -3.31 7.54 5.19
N GLY A 50 -3.07 8.83 5.47
CA GLY A 50 -2.00 9.60 4.82
C GLY A 50 -0.62 8.99 5.09
N SER A 51 -0.30 8.67 6.35
CA SER A 51 0.98 8.06 6.70
C SER A 51 1.16 6.68 6.07
N PHE A 52 0.11 5.87 6.06
CA PHE A 52 0.13 4.56 5.41
C PHE A 52 0.42 4.68 3.90
N MET A 53 -0.35 5.50 3.18
CA MET A 53 -0.19 5.68 1.73
C MET A 53 1.18 6.26 1.36
N MET A 54 1.66 7.23 2.12
CA MET A 54 3.01 7.78 1.91
C MET A 54 4.10 6.74 2.19
N SER A 55 3.91 5.87 3.18
CA SER A 55 4.86 4.81 3.50
C SER A 55 4.91 3.72 2.42
N VAL A 56 3.75 3.40 1.83
CA VAL A 56 3.68 2.53 0.64
C VAL A 56 4.50 3.14 -0.50
N GLY A 57 4.26 4.43 -0.82
CA GLY A 57 5.00 5.14 -1.87
C GLY A 57 6.51 5.19 -1.60
N ALA A 58 6.92 5.41 -0.34
CA ALA A 58 8.33 5.41 0.03
C ALA A 58 9.02 4.06 -0.24
N GLY A 59 8.36 2.94 0.08
CA GLY A 59 8.87 1.61 -0.21
C GLY A 59 9.06 1.35 -1.71
N MET A 60 8.17 1.89 -2.53
CA MET A 60 8.19 1.69 -3.97
C MET A 60 9.46 2.21 -4.68
N TYR A 61 10.20 3.17 -4.11
CA TYR A 61 11.46 3.63 -4.69
C TYR A 61 12.51 2.53 -4.80
N LEU A 62 12.53 1.60 -3.85
CA LEU A 62 13.46 0.46 -3.85
C LEU A 62 12.83 -0.83 -4.38
N ASN A 63 11.55 -0.81 -4.76
CA ASN A 63 10.87 -2.02 -5.19
C ASN A 63 11.38 -2.49 -6.58
N PRO A 64 11.92 -3.73 -6.68
CA PRO A 64 12.47 -4.22 -7.94
C PRO A 64 11.42 -4.44 -9.02
N VAL A 65 10.19 -4.82 -8.64
CA VAL A 65 9.10 -5.08 -9.59
C VAL A 65 8.65 -3.78 -10.26
N LEU A 66 8.41 -2.73 -9.44
CA LEU A 66 8.05 -1.41 -9.98
C LEU A 66 9.19 -0.84 -10.84
N SER A 67 10.42 -0.94 -10.34
CA SER A 67 11.60 -0.47 -11.08
C SER A 67 11.74 -1.18 -12.42
N GLY A 68 11.56 -2.50 -12.45
CA GLY A 68 11.62 -3.28 -13.69
C GLY A 68 10.60 -2.83 -14.72
N GLN A 69 9.39 -2.46 -14.29
CA GLN A 69 8.36 -1.93 -15.18
C GLN A 69 8.78 -0.60 -15.82
N PHE A 70 9.38 0.32 -15.05
CA PHE A 70 9.82 1.61 -15.57
C PHE A 70 11.09 1.47 -16.41
N LEU A 71 12.05 0.65 -16.01
CA LEU A 71 13.30 0.46 -16.72
C LEU A 71 13.08 -0.17 -18.10
N ALA A 72 12.01 -0.91 -18.30
CA ALA A 72 11.62 -1.48 -19.58
C ALA A 72 11.33 -0.41 -20.67
N PHE A 73 11.11 0.84 -20.29
CA PHE A 73 10.91 1.94 -21.26
C PHE A 73 12.23 2.60 -21.68
N PHE A 74 13.33 2.37 -20.98
CA PHE A 74 14.64 2.95 -21.29
C PHE A 74 15.49 1.94 -22.06
N LEU A 75 15.19 1.80 -23.36
CA LEU A 75 15.92 0.92 -24.27
C LEU A 75 16.82 1.74 -25.17
N GLY A 76 18.02 1.22 -25.43
CA GLY A 76 18.93 1.75 -26.42
C GLY A 76 18.52 1.36 -27.86
N GLU A 77 19.22 1.88 -28.86
CA GLU A 77 18.98 1.55 -30.27
C GLU A 77 19.19 0.06 -30.56
N ASP A 78 19.98 -0.62 -29.74
CA ASP A 78 20.25 -2.05 -29.80
C ASP A 78 19.19 -2.91 -29.09
N GLY A 79 18.12 -2.29 -28.55
CA GLY A 79 17.05 -2.95 -27.80
C GLY A 79 17.44 -3.40 -26.39
N LYS A 80 18.66 -3.07 -25.91
CA LYS A 80 19.08 -3.36 -24.54
C LYS A 80 18.67 -2.26 -23.58
N GLN A 81 18.47 -2.62 -22.33
CA GLN A 81 18.18 -1.63 -21.29
C GLN A 81 19.38 -0.72 -21.07
N LEU A 82 19.16 0.60 -21.15
CA LEU A 82 20.17 1.63 -20.88
C LEU A 82 20.51 1.75 -19.40
N ILE A 83 19.55 1.46 -18.54
CA ILE A 83 19.67 1.55 -17.08
C ILE A 83 19.23 0.23 -16.49
N THR A 84 20.01 -0.32 -15.58
CA THR A 84 19.69 -1.55 -14.85
C THR A 84 19.22 -1.23 -13.44
N TYR A 85 18.61 -2.23 -12.76
CA TYR A 85 18.16 -2.06 -11.38
C TYR A 85 19.30 -1.68 -10.43
N ASP A 86 20.49 -2.27 -10.62
CA ASP A 86 21.67 -2.08 -9.78
C ASP A 86 22.52 -0.85 -10.15
N ASP A 87 22.05 -0.03 -11.10
CA ASP A 87 22.76 1.18 -11.50
C ASP A 87 22.96 2.12 -10.28
N PRO A 88 24.23 2.52 -9.99
CA PRO A 88 24.52 3.33 -8.80
C PRO A 88 23.83 4.70 -8.82
N ALA A 89 23.64 5.30 -10.00
CA ALA A 89 22.94 6.58 -10.10
C ALA A 89 21.46 6.41 -9.79
N ARG A 90 20.82 5.38 -10.32
CA ARG A 90 19.43 5.04 -10.02
C ARG A 90 19.24 4.76 -8.54
N LEU A 91 20.07 3.91 -7.92
CA LEU A 91 19.98 3.56 -6.51
C LEU A 91 20.17 4.80 -5.61
N ARG A 92 21.08 5.68 -5.96
CA ARG A 92 21.27 6.95 -5.22
C ARG A 92 20.00 7.78 -5.20
N TRP A 93 19.35 7.98 -6.35
CA TRP A 93 18.11 8.74 -6.43
C TRP A 93 16.95 8.02 -5.74
N ALA A 94 16.87 6.70 -5.81
CA ALA A 94 15.87 5.91 -5.11
C ALA A 94 15.99 6.07 -3.58
N VAL A 95 17.21 6.00 -3.04
CA VAL A 95 17.46 6.18 -1.61
C VAL A 95 17.18 7.62 -1.17
N ILE A 96 17.54 8.63 -1.97
CA ILE A 96 17.22 10.04 -1.69
C ILE A 96 15.70 10.22 -1.65
N GLY A 97 14.96 9.71 -2.65
CA GLY A 97 13.51 9.79 -2.71
C GLY A 97 12.84 9.13 -1.50
N LEU A 98 13.28 7.92 -1.13
CA LEU A 98 12.82 7.22 0.05
C LEU A 98 13.08 8.03 1.33
N ALA A 99 14.30 8.56 1.49
CA ALA A 99 14.67 9.34 2.67
C ALA A 99 13.82 10.63 2.79
N VAL A 100 13.66 11.37 1.71
CA VAL A 100 12.81 12.57 1.66
C VAL A 100 11.37 12.23 2.04
N GLN A 101 10.82 11.17 1.49
CA GLN A 101 9.44 10.77 1.76
C GLN A 101 9.25 10.29 3.20
N LEU A 102 10.19 9.56 3.78
CA LEU A 102 10.17 9.20 5.20
C LEU A 102 10.25 10.42 6.11
N VAL A 103 11.10 11.41 5.79
CA VAL A 103 11.17 12.67 6.54
C VAL A 103 9.83 13.39 6.49
N LEU A 104 9.16 13.41 5.34
CA LEU A 104 7.82 14.00 5.21
C LEU A 104 6.78 13.26 6.05
N VAL A 105 6.81 11.92 6.10
CA VAL A 105 5.92 11.13 6.97
C VAL A 105 6.17 11.45 8.43
N ILE A 106 7.42 11.50 8.86
CA ILE A 106 7.81 11.84 10.24
C ILE A 106 7.32 13.25 10.58
N ALA A 107 7.56 14.22 9.70
CA ALA A 107 7.11 15.58 9.87
C ALA A 107 5.59 15.68 10.00
N MET A 108 4.85 15.01 9.11
CA MET A 108 3.38 14.95 9.14
C MET A 108 2.86 14.37 10.46
N CYS A 109 3.44 13.24 10.94
CA CYS A 109 3.12 12.65 12.24
C CYS A 109 3.43 13.61 13.38
N ALA A 110 4.62 14.23 13.38
CA ALA A 110 5.05 15.16 14.42
C ALA A 110 4.14 16.40 14.48
N PHE A 111 3.88 17.05 13.35
CA PHE A 111 3.04 18.24 13.30
C PHE A 111 1.60 17.98 13.73
N THR A 112 1.02 16.85 13.29
CA THR A 112 -0.37 16.51 13.59
C THR A 112 -0.57 16.06 15.03
N LEU A 113 0.38 15.29 15.58
CA LEU A 113 0.26 14.72 16.93
C LEU A 113 0.85 15.63 18.02
N ARG A 114 1.65 16.63 17.66
CA ARG A 114 2.33 17.53 18.60
C ARG A 114 1.38 18.29 19.55
N LYS A 115 0.18 18.62 19.10
CA LYS A 115 -0.83 19.33 19.90
C LYS A 115 -1.72 18.40 20.70
N LYS A 116 -1.68 17.09 20.49
CA LYS A 116 -2.51 16.11 21.18
C LYS A 116 -1.72 15.43 22.29
N LYS A 117 -1.77 15.99 23.49
CA LYS A 117 -1.11 15.41 24.69
C LYS A 117 -1.72 14.05 25.12
N THR A 118 -2.98 13.83 24.83
CA THR A 118 -3.68 12.57 25.07
C THR A 118 -4.40 12.17 23.79
N VAL A 119 -3.98 11.10 23.20
CA VAL A 119 -4.73 10.44 22.14
C VAL A 119 -5.69 9.52 22.86
N HIS A 120 -6.96 9.87 22.86
CA HIS A 120 -7.98 8.97 23.38
C HIS A 120 -8.02 7.80 22.41
N ALA A 121 -7.64 6.61 22.90
CA ALA A 121 -7.90 5.40 22.16
C ALA A 121 -9.37 5.45 21.75
N TRP A 122 -9.62 5.50 20.46
CA TRP A 122 -10.98 5.42 19.96
C TRP A 122 -11.42 4.01 20.28
N SER A 123 -12.11 3.90 21.42
CA SER A 123 -12.49 2.61 21.94
C SER A 123 -13.23 1.86 20.84
N ALA A 124 -12.93 0.58 20.72
CA ALA A 124 -13.61 -0.34 19.83
C ALA A 124 -15.13 -0.40 20.06
N SER A 125 -15.65 0.34 21.05
CA SER A 125 -17.09 0.56 21.26
C SER A 125 -17.78 1.25 20.08
N ALA A 126 -17.04 1.95 19.25
CA ALA A 126 -17.53 2.42 17.95
C ALA A 126 -17.25 1.44 16.81
N ALA A 127 -16.67 0.28 17.07
CA ALA A 127 -16.85 -0.84 16.16
C ALA A 127 -18.36 -1.08 16.11
N ARG A 128 -19.02 -0.32 15.23
CA ARG A 128 -20.35 -0.62 14.73
C ARG A 128 -20.34 -2.11 14.60
N LYS A 129 -21.12 -2.84 15.43
CA LYS A 129 -21.37 -4.26 15.21
C LYS A 129 -21.65 -4.35 13.73
N ALA A 130 -20.66 -4.73 12.96
CA ALA A 130 -20.85 -5.00 11.56
C ALA A 130 -21.97 -6.01 11.59
N ARG A 131 -23.17 -5.59 11.21
CA ARG A 131 -24.23 -6.55 10.97
C ARG A 131 -23.55 -7.57 10.08
N PRO A 132 -23.55 -8.87 10.44
CA PRO A 132 -23.02 -9.86 9.53
C PRO A 132 -23.76 -9.64 8.23
N GLY A 133 -23.12 -8.93 7.30
CA GLY A 133 -23.69 -8.68 6.00
C GLY A 133 -23.82 -10.05 5.38
N TYR A 134 -25.03 -10.42 5.00
CA TYR A 134 -25.24 -11.60 4.20
C TYR A 134 -24.40 -11.42 2.92
N VAL A 135 -23.30 -12.15 2.84
CA VAL A 135 -22.48 -12.21 1.63
C VAL A 135 -23.10 -13.29 0.76
N PRO A 136 -23.72 -12.95 -0.38
CA PRO A 136 -24.29 -13.95 -1.27
C PRO A 136 -23.16 -14.88 -1.75
N THR A 137 -23.45 -16.18 -1.79
CA THR A 137 -22.47 -17.22 -2.21
C THR A 137 -21.78 -16.88 -3.55
N PRO A 138 -22.47 -16.31 -4.57
CA PRO A 138 -21.82 -15.88 -5.81
C PRO A 138 -20.74 -14.80 -5.62
N ALA A 139 -20.86 -13.94 -4.61
CA ALA A 139 -19.85 -12.89 -4.35
C ALA A 139 -18.48 -13.47 -3.95
N LEU A 140 -18.44 -14.69 -3.41
CA LEU A 140 -17.20 -15.38 -3.08
C LEU A 140 -16.36 -15.75 -4.31
N ILE A 141 -16.97 -15.81 -5.48
CA ILE A 141 -16.29 -16.10 -6.75
C ILE A 141 -15.54 -14.88 -7.27
N ALA A 142 -15.98 -13.66 -6.93
CA ALA A 142 -15.42 -12.41 -7.43
C ALA A 142 -13.88 -12.31 -7.33
N PRO A 143 -13.23 -12.62 -6.20
CA PRO A 143 -11.77 -12.55 -6.09
C PRO A 143 -11.04 -13.65 -6.87
N ILE A 144 -11.70 -14.77 -7.16
CA ILE A 144 -11.11 -15.91 -7.86
C ILE A 144 -11.30 -15.77 -9.38
N LEU A 145 -12.34 -15.03 -9.81
CA LEU A 145 -12.72 -14.87 -11.20
C LEU A 145 -11.57 -14.42 -12.13
N PRO A 146 -10.75 -13.40 -11.78
CA PRO A 146 -9.63 -12.99 -12.61
C PRO A 146 -8.61 -14.11 -12.87
N VAL A 147 -8.35 -14.93 -11.84
CA VAL A 147 -7.41 -16.05 -11.96
C VAL A 147 -7.99 -17.16 -12.83
N LEU A 148 -9.27 -17.46 -12.69
CA LEU A 148 -9.95 -18.45 -13.54
C LEU A 148 -9.96 -18.02 -15.01
N LEU A 149 -10.24 -16.73 -15.28
CA LEU A 149 -10.21 -16.18 -16.64
C LEU A 149 -8.82 -16.26 -17.26
N LEU A 150 -7.77 -15.98 -16.48
CA LEU A 150 -6.39 -16.09 -16.94
C LEU A 150 -6.04 -17.55 -17.26
N VAL A 151 -6.30 -18.47 -16.33
CA VAL A 151 -5.84 -19.87 -16.43
C VAL A 151 -6.63 -20.68 -17.46
N ILE A 152 -7.97 -20.50 -17.50
CA ILE A 152 -8.85 -21.31 -18.35
C ILE A 152 -8.99 -20.71 -19.75
N PHE A 153 -9.15 -19.39 -19.82
CA PHE A 153 -9.45 -18.70 -21.08
C PHE A 153 -8.28 -17.87 -21.64
N ASN A 154 -7.13 -17.91 -20.97
CA ASN A 154 -5.93 -17.15 -21.38
C ASN A 154 -6.18 -15.62 -21.52
N VAL A 155 -7.16 -15.10 -20.76
CA VAL A 155 -7.50 -13.67 -20.77
C VAL A 155 -6.40 -12.89 -20.07
N PRO A 156 -5.91 -11.77 -20.63
CA PRO A 156 -4.93 -10.92 -19.96
C PRO A 156 -5.39 -10.55 -18.55
N ILE A 157 -4.48 -10.63 -17.57
CA ILE A 157 -4.81 -10.47 -16.15
C ILE A 157 -5.51 -9.13 -15.84
N ILE A 158 -5.13 -8.06 -16.54
CA ILE A 158 -5.75 -6.73 -16.39
C ILE A 158 -7.24 -6.79 -16.78
N LEU A 159 -7.56 -7.41 -17.90
CA LEU A 159 -8.93 -7.57 -18.37
C LEU A 159 -9.72 -8.48 -17.41
N GLY A 160 -9.09 -9.54 -16.89
CA GLY A 160 -9.66 -10.41 -15.87
C GLY A 160 -10.05 -9.64 -14.60
N PHE A 161 -9.19 -8.72 -14.12
CA PHE A 161 -9.50 -7.87 -12.97
C PHE A 161 -10.63 -6.88 -13.25
N ILE A 162 -10.70 -6.30 -14.45
CA ILE A 162 -11.80 -5.41 -14.85
C ILE A 162 -13.13 -6.18 -14.81
N ILE A 163 -13.18 -7.35 -15.42
CA ILE A 163 -14.37 -8.21 -15.43
C ILE A 163 -14.76 -8.63 -14.01
N GLY A 164 -13.80 -9.05 -13.19
CA GLY A 164 -14.02 -9.42 -11.79
C GLY A 164 -14.55 -8.25 -10.95
N SER A 165 -14.08 -7.02 -11.20
CA SER A 165 -14.56 -5.83 -10.53
C SER A 165 -16.01 -5.50 -10.92
N PHE A 166 -16.36 -5.58 -12.19
CA PHE A 166 -17.75 -5.40 -12.65
C PHE A 166 -18.66 -6.48 -12.07
N TYR A 167 -18.21 -7.73 -12.05
CA TYR A 167 -18.97 -8.81 -11.44
C TYR A 167 -19.26 -8.54 -9.97
N ALA A 168 -18.24 -8.09 -9.20
CA ALA A 168 -18.39 -7.73 -7.80
C ALA A 168 -19.32 -6.54 -7.53
N LEU A 169 -19.50 -5.64 -8.52
CA LEU A 169 -20.41 -4.49 -8.40
C LEU A 169 -21.87 -4.85 -8.68
N ILE A 170 -22.11 -5.92 -9.43
CA ILE A 170 -23.46 -6.34 -9.84
C ILE A 170 -24.11 -7.27 -8.78
N ILE A 171 -23.28 -8.00 -8.02
CA ILE A 171 -23.71 -8.95 -6.98
C ILE A 171 -23.69 -8.32 -5.59
#